data_3999a38e1f8d32e5ed03701c5da84b6f
#
_entry.id   3999a38e1f8d32e5ed03701c5da84b6f
#
_cell.length_a   1.000
_cell.length_b   1.000
_cell.length_c   1.000
_cell.angle_alpha   90.00
_cell.angle_beta   90.00
_cell.angle_gamma   90.00
#
_symmetry.space_group_name_H-M   'P 1'
#
loop_
_entity.id
_entity.type
_entity.pdbx_description
1 polymer ?
#
loop_
_entity_poly.entity_id
_entity_poly.type
_entity_poly.pdbx_seq_one_letter_code
_entity_poly.pdbx_strand_id
1 'polypeptide(L)'
;MTSWIDSDAPVFFDTDCLGCFLWTSNLLVLRRLLDGRIRIPEEVVIEIMRRRPRSSRGYSVGMAQGDLRQFVSTGKAAVVCMELGSKQHDEFHRLVKGEFWGKRLGRGESAALAHARFAPGIAASNNRGDIVPYCRSYGLQWITTTRMMVDAVSSNRLAFEEARHMWERMVQEERRMPYPDFQSAWDSDARPEVETAATLDRPLNEE
;
A
#
# COMPACT_ATOMS: atom_id res chain seq x y z
N MET A 1 15.02 -0.85 16.43
CA MET A 1 14.54 -1.24 15.09
C MET A 1 14.47 0.00 14.24
N THR A 2 15.03 -0.03 13.03
CA THR A 2 14.95 1.11 12.09
C THR A 2 13.50 1.29 11.68
N SER A 3 13.00 2.52 11.72
CA SER A 3 11.65 2.85 11.22
C SER A 3 11.54 2.46 9.75
N TRP A 4 10.38 1.96 9.30
CA TRP A 4 10.15 1.64 7.89
C TRP A 4 10.48 2.83 6.97
N ILE A 5 10.29 4.06 7.45
CA ILE A 5 10.52 5.30 6.69
C ILE A 5 12.02 5.57 6.47
N ASP A 6 12.88 5.06 7.36
CA ASP A 6 14.34 5.20 7.30
C ASP A 6 15.03 3.94 6.78
N SER A 7 14.27 2.94 6.40
CA SER A 7 14.76 1.68 5.83
C SER A 7 14.97 1.83 4.32
N ASP A 8 15.91 1.06 3.74
CA ASP A 8 16.11 0.98 2.28
C ASP A 8 15.23 -0.10 1.63
N ALA A 9 14.41 -0.80 2.41
CA ALA A 9 13.57 -1.88 1.91
C ALA A 9 12.57 -1.38 0.86
N PRO A 10 12.40 -2.09 -0.27
CA PRO A 10 11.40 -1.76 -1.27
C PRO A 10 9.98 -1.86 -0.71
N VAL A 11 9.09 -0.99 -1.16
CA VAL A 11 7.68 -0.97 -0.76
C VAL A 11 6.83 -1.39 -1.96
N PHE A 12 6.15 -2.53 -1.84
CA PHE A 12 5.30 -3.11 -2.89
C PHE A 12 3.86 -2.68 -2.66
N PHE A 13 3.33 -1.88 -3.57
CA PHE A 13 1.99 -1.30 -3.46
C PHE A 13 0.92 -2.22 -4.05
N ASP A 14 -0.18 -2.39 -3.33
CA ASP A 14 -1.42 -2.86 -3.90
C ASP A 14 -2.19 -1.73 -4.63
N THR A 15 -3.25 -2.08 -5.33
CA THR A 15 -4.05 -1.14 -6.12
C THR A 15 -4.77 -0.11 -5.25
N ASP A 16 -5.21 -0.47 -4.06
CA ASP A 16 -6.01 0.43 -3.22
C ASP A 16 -5.13 1.44 -2.48
N CYS A 17 -4.00 0.99 -1.93
CA CYS A 17 -3.04 1.87 -1.28
C CYS A 17 -2.39 2.85 -2.27
N LEU A 18 -1.90 2.37 -3.43
CA LEU A 18 -1.40 3.24 -4.49
C LEU A 18 -2.49 4.20 -4.98
N GLY A 19 -3.72 3.69 -5.08
CA GLY A 19 -4.89 4.45 -5.51
C GLY A 19 -5.19 5.66 -4.63
N CYS A 20 -4.95 5.60 -3.32
CA CYS A 20 -5.14 6.75 -2.44
C CYS A 20 -4.31 7.96 -2.87
N PHE A 21 -3.09 7.74 -3.32
CA PHE A 21 -2.20 8.80 -3.81
C PHE A 21 -2.43 9.14 -5.28
N LEU A 22 -2.71 8.14 -6.10
CA LEU A 22 -2.90 8.31 -7.54
C LEU A 22 -4.15 9.13 -7.87
N TRP A 23 -5.31 8.74 -7.31
CA TRP A 23 -6.59 9.39 -7.60
C TRP A 23 -6.74 10.79 -6.97
N THR A 24 -5.79 11.19 -6.15
CA THR A 24 -5.76 12.50 -5.49
C THR A 24 -4.59 13.37 -5.96
N SER A 25 -3.90 12.99 -7.03
CA SER A 25 -2.71 13.69 -7.58
C SER A 25 -1.55 13.84 -6.59
N ASN A 26 -1.37 12.88 -5.69
CA ASN A 26 -0.37 12.92 -4.63
C ASN A 26 0.84 11.97 -4.84
N LEU A 27 1.05 11.44 -6.05
CA LEU A 27 2.19 10.54 -6.33
C LEU A 27 3.56 11.17 -6.05
N LEU A 28 3.69 12.50 -6.20
CA LEU A 28 4.94 13.19 -5.88
C LEU A 28 5.25 13.19 -4.38
N VAL A 29 4.22 13.14 -3.54
CA VAL A 29 4.40 12.97 -2.09
C VAL A 29 4.95 11.58 -1.79
N LEU A 30 4.38 10.52 -2.40
CA LEU A 30 4.96 9.17 -2.29
C LEU A 30 6.43 9.12 -2.70
N ARG A 31 6.80 9.76 -3.81
CA ARG A 31 8.20 9.85 -4.21
C ARG A 31 9.06 10.51 -3.14
N ARG A 32 8.61 11.63 -2.58
CA ARG A 32 9.35 12.35 -1.52
C ARG A 32 9.56 11.50 -0.27
N LEU A 33 8.59 10.64 0.06
CA LEU A 33 8.66 9.75 1.22
C LEU A 33 9.48 8.48 0.98
N LEU A 34 9.45 7.96 -0.24
CA LEU A 34 9.92 6.61 -0.59
C LEU A 34 10.88 6.63 -1.80
N ASP A 35 11.69 7.67 -1.95
CA ASP A 35 12.55 7.84 -3.14
C ASP A 35 13.37 6.56 -3.46
N GLY A 36 13.27 6.09 -4.70
CA GLY A 36 13.92 4.87 -5.17
C GLY A 36 13.33 3.55 -4.65
N ARG A 37 12.37 3.54 -3.71
CA ARG A 37 11.84 2.35 -3.03
C ARG A 37 10.47 1.91 -3.53
N ILE A 38 9.79 2.71 -4.34
CA ILE A 38 8.44 2.41 -4.82
C ILE A 38 8.49 1.28 -5.84
N ARG A 39 7.78 0.18 -5.54
CA ARG A 39 7.62 -0.97 -6.43
C ARG A 39 6.14 -1.17 -6.71
N ILE A 40 5.79 -1.20 -7.98
CA ILE A 40 4.41 -1.38 -8.44
C ILE A 40 4.34 -2.71 -9.20
N PRO A 41 3.68 -3.74 -8.65
CA PRO A 41 3.48 -4.98 -9.39
C PRO A 41 2.77 -4.73 -10.72
N GLU A 42 3.13 -5.47 -11.76
CA GLU A 42 2.51 -5.36 -13.09
C GLU A 42 1.00 -5.57 -13.02
N GLU A 43 0.52 -6.46 -12.16
CA GLU A 43 -0.90 -6.72 -11.92
C GLU A 43 -1.64 -5.46 -11.44
N VAL A 44 -1.01 -4.65 -10.61
CA VAL A 44 -1.56 -3.36 -10.14
C VAL A 44 -1.64 -2.37 -11.30
N VAL A 45 -0.60 -2.29 -12.11
CA VAL A 45 -0.62 -1.45 -13.33
C VAL A 45 -1.76 -1.88 -14.26
N ILE A 46 -1.87 -3.17 -14.54
CA ILE A 46 -2.93 -3.74 -15.38
C ILE A 46 -4.32 -3.42 -14.82
N GLU A 47 -4.52 -3.57 -13.51
CA GLU A 47 -5.80 -3.26 -12.87
C GLU A 47 -6.18 -1.79 -13.01
N ILE A 48 -5.25 -0.87 -12.78
CA ILE A 48 -5.47 0.57 -12.93
C ILE A 48 -5.75 0.92 -14.40
N MET A 49 -4.98 0.37 -15.34
CA MET A 49 -5.14 0.65 -16.77
C MET A 49 -6.45 0.11 -17.37
N ARG A 50 -7.03 -0.94 -16.77
CA ARG A 50 -8.32 -1.50 -17.19
C ARG A 50 -9.54 -0.77 -16.61
N ARG A 51 -9.36 0.13 -15.65
CA ARG A 51 -10.49 0.91 -15.09
C ARG A 51 -11.12 1.77 -16.16
N ARG A 52 -12.45 1.74 -16.21
CA ARG A 52 -13.26 2.60 -17.09
C ARG A 52 -13.83 3.78 -16.30
N PRO A 53 -14.00 4.95 -16.92
CA PRO A 53 -14.67 6.09 -16.27
C PRO A 53 -16.06 5.67 -15.79
N ARG A 54 -16.38 5.91 -14.53
CA ARG A 54 -17.69 5.61 -13.96
C ARG A 54 -18.59 6.83 -13.82
N SER A 55 -18.07 8.04 -13.79
CA SER A 55 -18.85 9.28 -13.77
C SER A 55 -17.97 10.49 -14.06
N SER A 56 -18.62 11.65 -14.30
CA SER A 56 -17.97 12.93 -14.59
C SER A 56 -17.50 13.70 -13.35
N ARG A 57 -17.46 13.08 -12.16
CA ARG A 57 -17.03 13.75 -10.93
C ARG A 57 -15.64 13.29 -10.53
N GLY A 58 -14.80 14.25 -10.18
CA GLY A 58 -13.47 14.03 -9.64
C GLY A 58 -12.35 13.89 -10.68
N TYR A 59 -11.19 13.47 -10.20
CA TYR A 59 -9.99 13.25 -11.00
C TYR A 59 -10.22 12.14 -12.03
N SER A 60 -10.12 12.46 -13.30
CA SER A 60 -10.53 11.52 -14.36
C SER A 60 -9.63 10.29 -14.42
N VAL A 61 -10.22 9.13 -14.73
CA VAL A 61 -9.48 7.87 -14.92
C VAL A 61 -8.34 8.03 -15.92
N GLY A 62 -8.58 8.77 -17.00
CA GLY A 62 -7.55 9.05 -18.02
C GLY A 62 -6.36 9.85 -17.50
N MET A 63 -6.60 10.84 -16.62
CA MET A 63 -5.55 11.62 -15.98
C MET A 63 -4.73 10.73 -15.02
N ALA A 64 -5.39 9.98 -14.16
CA ALA A 64 -4.72 9.05 -13.25
C ALA A 64 -3.86 8.01 -13.99
N GLN A 65 -4.38 7.44 -15.07
CA GLN A 65 -3.61 6.53 -15.95
C GLN A 65 -2.42 7.23 -16.61
N GLY A 66 -2.59 8.48 -17.03
CA GLY A 66 -1.51 9.33 -17.58
C GLY A 66 -0.42 9.59 -16.53
N ASP A 67 -0.81 9.99 -15.34
CA ASP A 67 0.12 10.26 -14.24
C ASP A 67 0.89 9.03 -13.81
N LEU A 68 0.23 7.86 -13.74
CA LEU A 68 0.92 6.62 -13.44
C LEU A 68 1.97 6.27 -14.50
N ARG A 69 1.62 6.41 -15.81
CA ARG A 69 2.59 6.18 -16.89
C ARG A 69 3.78 7.13 -16.79
N GLN A 70 3.52 8.41 -16.55
CA GLN A 70 4.59 9.41 -16.39
C GLN A 70 5.44 9.13 -15.16
N PHE A 71 4.81 8.74 -14.05
CA PHE A 71 5.50 8.41 -12.80
C PHE A 71 6.48 7.25 -12.98
N VAL A 72 6.07 6.21 -13.69
CA VAL A 72 6.90 5.05 -14.03
C VAL A 72 7.98 5.42 -15.07
N SER A 73 7.60 6.05 -16.18
CA SER A 73 8.54 6.35 -17.28
C SER A 73 9.65 7.32 -16.89
N THR A 74 9.42 8.16 -15.87
CA THR A 74 10.43 9.08 -15.32
C THR A 74 11.29 8.45 -14.22
N GLY A 75 11.19 7.13 -14.00
CA GLY A 75 11.99 6.40 -13.00
C GLY A 75 11.63 6.69 -11.54
N LYS A 76 10.47 7.31 -11.29
CA LYS A 76 10.02 7.63 -9.91
C LYS A 76 9.48 6.41 -9.16
N ALA A 77 9.10 5.37 -9.91
CA ALA A 77 8.71 4.06 -9.41
C ALA A 77 9.19 2.98 -10.38
N ALA A 78 9.48 1.79 -9.87
CA ALA A 78 9.79 0.64 -10.71
C ALA A 78 8.58 -0.29 -10.80
N VAL A 79 8.22 -0.68 -12.02
CA VAL A 79 7.29 -1.80 -12.23
C VAL A 79 8.06 -3.09 -12.05
N VAL A 80 7.47 -4.02 -11.29
CA VAL A 80 8.04 -5.35 -11.02
C VAL A 80 7.12 -6.43 -11.58
N CYS A 81 7.73 -7.38 -12.30
CA CYS A 81 7.05 -8.51 -12.91
C CYS A 81 7.47 -9.80 -12.23
N MET A 82 6.57 -10.79 -12.21
CA MET A 82 6.88 -12.13 -11.75
C MET A 82 7.27 -13.00 -12.94
N GLU A 83 8.42 -13.66 -12.84
CA GLU A 83 8.81 -14.66 -13.83
C GLU A 83 7.91 -15.90 -13.71
N LEU A 84 7.48 -16.44 -14.85
CA LEU A 84 6.67 -17.65 -14.91
C LEU A 84 7.39 -18.82 -14.23
N GLY A 85 6.72 -19.50 -13.30
CA GLY A 85 7.28 -20.61 -12.53
C GLY A 85 8.23 -20.18 -11.40
N SER A 86 8.37 -18.88 -11.14
CA SER A 86 9.08 -18.39 -9.96
C SER A 86 8.25 -18.59 -8.67
N LYS A 87 8.93 -18.57 -7.52
CA LYS A 87 8.25 -18.67 -6.22
C LYS A 87 7.23 -17.53 -6.01
N GLN A 88 7.52 -16.34 -6.52
CA GLN A 88 6.59 -15.21 -6.50
C GLN A 88 5.32 -15.50 -7.31
N HIS A 89 5.50 -16.06 -8.52
CA HIS A 89 4.39 -16.41 -9.42
C HIS A 89 3.50 -17.51 -8.81
N ASP A 90 4.10 -18.55 -8.25
CA ASP A 90 3.36 -19.65 -7.61
C ASP A 90 2.57 -19.15 -6.39
N GLU A 91 3.18 -18.30 -5.57
CA GLU A 91 2.54 -17.70 -4.41
C GLU A 91 1.39 -16.77 -4.81
N PHE A 92 1.60 -15.93 -5.82
CA PHE A 92 0.54 -15.09 -6.37
C PHE A 92 -0.69 -15.92 -6.77
N HIS A 93 -0.48 -17.03 -7.49
CA HIS A 93 -1.57 -17.90 -7.88
C HIS A 93 -2.25 -18.59 -6.71
N ARG A 94 -1.48 -18.99 -5.70
CA ARG A 94 -2.00 -19.59 -4.46
C ARG A 94 -2.94 -18.62 -3.73
N LEU A 95 -2.56 -17.34 -3.64
CA LEU A 95 -3.37 -16.29 -2.97
C LEU A 95 -4.63 -15.96 -3.77
N VAL A 96 -4.53 -15.79 -5.09
CA VAL A 96 -5.67 -15.51 -5.97
C VAL A 96 -6.68 -16.64 -5.96
N LYS A 97 -6.23 -17.91 -5.90
CA LYS A 97 -7.12 -19.08 -5.83
C LYS A 97 -7.75 -19.28 -4.45
N GLY A 98 -7.25 -18.64 -3.42
CA GLY A 98 -7.74 -18.80 -2.05
C GLY A 98 -7.19 -20.05 -1.36
N GLU A 99 -6.06 -20.55 -1.79
CA GLU A 99 -5.38 -21.71 -1.20
C GLU A 99 -4.70 -21.36 0.13
N PHE A 100 -4.74 -20.10 0.52
CA PHE A 100 -4.31 -19.60 1.81
C PHE A 100 -5.55 -19.21 2.63
N TRP A 101 -5.86 -19.99 3.66
CA TRP A 101 -7.06 -19.87 4.53
C TRP A 101 -8.43 -19.92 3.83
N GLY A 102 -8.53 -20.45 2.63
CA GLY A 102 -9.80 -20.54 1.91
C GLY A 102 -10.36 -19.20 1.40
N LYS A 103 -9.61 -18.10 1.57
CA LYS A 103 -10.01 -16.76 1.13
C LYS A 103 -9.22 -16.32 -0.10
N ARG A 104 -9.96 -15.93 -1.15
CA ARG A 104 -9.37 -15.35 -2.36
C ARG A 104 -9.01 -13.89 -2.13
N LEU A 105 -7.77 -13.52 -2.40
CA LEU A 105 -7.31 -12.14 -2.39
C LEU A 105 -7.43 -11.50 -3.77
N GLY A 106 -7.51 -10.17 -3.80
CA GLY A 106 -7.43 -9.39 -5.04
C GLY A 106 -6.10 -9.59 -5.76
N ARG A 107 -6.07 -9.43 -7.10
CA ARG A 107 -4.83 -9.65 -7.87
C ARG A 107 -3.71 -8.69 -7.48
N GLY A 108 -4.01 -7.39 -7.36
CA GLY A 108 -3.02 -6.39 -6.94
C GLY A 108 -2.45 -6.66 -5.55
N GLU A 109 -3.33 -7.02 -4.61
CA GLU A 109 -2.96 -7.38 -3.24
C GLU A 109 -2.12 -8.66 -3.19
N SER A 110 -2.54 -9.71 -3.92
CA SER A 110 -1.79 -10.97 -4.05
C SER A 110 -0.39 -10.74 -4.63
N ALA A 111 -0.27 -9.87 -5.62
CA ALA A 111 1.01 -9.55 -6.25
C ALA A 111 1.92 -8.78 -5.29
N ALA A 112 1.40 -7.78 -4.57
CA ALA A 112 2.17 -7.03 -3.58
C ALA A 112 2.72 -7.96 -2.47
N LEU A 113 1.89 -8.87 -1.95
CA LEU A 113 2.29 -9.84 -0.93
C LEU A 113 3.30 -10.85 -1.45
N ALA A 114 3.09 -11.39 -2.67
CA ALA A 114 4.02 -12.35 -3.28
C ALA A 114 5.41 -11.74 -3.49
N HIS A 115 5.49 -10.51 -4.00
CA HIS A 115 6.77 -9.81 -4.11
C HIS A 115 7.41 -9.54 -2.75
N ALA A 116 6.65 -9.01 -1.78
CA ALA A 116 7.18 -8.69 -0.45
C ALA A 116 7.71 -9.93 0.29
N ARG A 117 7.13 -11.12 0.02
CA ARG A 117 7.57 -12.38 0.64
C ARG A 117 8.93 -12.86 0.14
N PHE A 118 9.21 -12.74 -1.14
CA PHE A 118 10.42 -13.31 -1.76
C PHE A 118 11.48 -12.28 -2.11
N ALA A 119 11.18 -10.99 -1.92
CA ALA A 119 12.17 -9.91 -1.90
C ALA A 119 12.05 -9.22 -0.53
N PRO A 120 13.16 -9.01 0.22
CA PRO A 120 13.09 -8.39 1.53
C PRO A 120 12.50 -6.98 1.42
N GLY A 121 11.18 -6.87 1.62
CA GLY A 121 10.42 -5.66 1.37
C GLY A 121 9.17 -5.52 2.24
N ILE A 122 8.45 -4.44 2.03
CA ILE A 122 7.27 -4.03 2.79
C ILE A 122 6.04 -4.11 1.88
N ALA A 123 4.96 -4.76 2.34
CA ALA A 123 3.70 -4.76 1.61
C ALA A 123 2.89 -3.51 1.98
N ALA A 124 2.48 -2.72 0.98
CA ALA A 124 1.63 -1.55 1.17
C ALA A 124 0.19 -1.85 0.75
N SER A 125 -0.71 -1.96 1.72
CA SER A 125 -2.13 -2.25 1.49
C SER A 125 -3.00 -1.69 2.62
N ASN A 126 -4.19 -1.21 2.25
CA ASN A 126 -5.19 -0.74 3.22
C ASN A 126 -6.11 -1.86 3.72
N ASN A 127 -6.09 -3.03 3.10
CA ASN A 127 -6.94 -4.16 3.47
C ASN A 127 -6.33 -5.00 4.60
N ARG A 128 -6.30 -4.42 5.81
CA ARG A 128 -5.71 -5.08 7.00
C ARG A 128 -6.26 -6.48 7.25
N GLY A 129 -7.58 -6.67 7.07
CA GLY A 129 -8.23 -7.96 7.30
C GLY A 129 -7.68 -9.09 6.44
N ASP A 130 -7.17 -8.78 5.27
CA ASP A 130 -6.65 -9.74 4.31
C ASP A 130 -5.14 -9.93 4.42
N ILE A 131 -4.40 -8.82 4.63
CA ILE A 131 -2.94 -8.88 4.57
C ILE A 131 -2.29 -9.22 5.93
N VAL A 132 -2.85 -8.74 7.06
CA VAL A 132 -2.22 -8.89 8.38
C VAL A 132 -1.98 -10.35 8.73
N PRO A 133 -2.97 -11.26 8.58
CA PRO A 133 -2.75 -12.67 8.89
C PRO A 133 -1.63 -13.27 8.02
N TYR A 134 -1.57 -12.92 6.72
CA TYR A 134 -0.51 -13.39 5.83
C TYR A 134 0.86 -12.84 6.26
N CYS A 135 0.94 -11.54 6.50
CA CYS A 135 2.19 -10.90 6.92
C CYS A 135 2.72 -11.51 8.23
N ARG A 136 1.84 -11.74 9.20
CA ARG A 136 2.19 -12.41 10.46
C ARG A 136 2.74 -13.82 10.23
N SER A 137 2.08 -14.63 9.40
CA SER A 137 2.50 -16.01 9.13
C SER A 137 3.89 -16.11 8.51
N TYR A 138 4.34 -15.08 7.80
CA TYR A 138 5.63 -15.09 7.10
C TYR A 138 6.62 -14.03 7.61
N GLY A 139 6.31 -13.35 8.74
CA GLY A 139 7.19 -12.33 9.31
C GLY A 139 7.41 -11.12 8.41
N LEU A 140 6.42 -10.78 7.56
CA LEU A 140 6.54 -9.66 6.62
C LEU A 140 6.16 -8.35 7.29
N GLN A 141 6.87 -7.29 6.94
CA GLN A 141 6.46 -5.94 7.25
C GLN A 141 5.33 -5.49 6.31
N TRP A 142 4.40 -4.73 6.83
CA TRP A 142 3.31 -4.14 6.07
C TRP A 142 2.99 -2.74 6.55
N ILE A 143 2.43 -1.92 5.67
CA ILE A 143 2.09 -0.53 5.93
C ILE A 143 0.79 -0.14 5.24
N THR A 144 -0.01 0.72 5.86
CA THR A 144 -1.22 1.31 5.30
C THR A 144 -0.98 2.75 4.85
N THR A 145 -1.89 3.31 4.04
CA THR A 145 -1.89 4.75 3.71
C THR A 145 -1.90 5.61 4.96
N THR A 146 -2.76 5.28 5.94
CA THR A 146 -2.84 6.00 7.23
C THR A 146 -1.49 6.04 7.91
N ARG A 147 -0.86 4.89 8.07
CA ARG A 147 0.43 4.79 8.74
C ARG A 147 1.53 5.56 8.00
N MET A 148 1.55 5.48 6.66
CA MET A 148 2.48 6.27 5.85
C MET A 148 2.35 7.78 6.12
N MET A 149 1.12 8.29 6.18
CA MET A 149 0.87 9.71 6.40
C MET A 149 1.21 10.15 7.83
N VAL A 150 0.82 9.35 8.82
CA VAL A 150 1.11 9.64 10.24
C VAL A 150 2.62 9.65 10.50
N ASP A 151 3.34 8.63 10.02
CA ASP A 151 4.80 8.56 10.20
C ASP A 151 5.55 9.65 9.43
N ALA A 152 5.04 10.03 8.24
CA ALA A 152 5.60 11.13 7.46
C ALA A 152 5.48 12.47 8.20
N VAL A 153 4.36 12.71 8.88
CA VAL A 153 4.17 13.92 9.70
C VAL A 153 5.03 13.84 10.97
N SER A 154 5.03 12.70 11.67
CA SER A 154 5.84 12.48 12.88
C SER A 154 7.35 12.67 12.65
N SER A 155 7.83 12.30 11.45
CA SER A 155 9.23 12.45 11.04
C SER A 155 9.55 13.79 10.35
N ASN A 156 8.61 14.75 10.35
CA ASN A 156 8.72 16.05 9.68
C ASN A 156 8.99 15.96 8.15
N ARG A 157 8.61 14.86 7.49
CA ARG A 157 8.72 14.69 6.03
C ARG A 157 7.47 15.20 5.29
N LEU A 158 6.39 15.40 6.01
CA LEU A 158 5.11 15.94 5.53
C LEU A 158 4.58 16.92 6.57
N ALA A 159 4.10 18.10 6.16
CA ALA A 159 3.43 19.01 7.06
C ALA A 159 2.05 18.47 7.44
N PHE A 160 1.61 18.69 8.69
CA PHE A 160 0.30 18.23 9.16
C PHE A 160 -0.85 18.75 8.29
N GLU A 161 -0.83 20.04 7.92
CA GLU A 161 -1.84 20.64 7.06
C GLU A 161 -1.83 20.06 5.63
N GLU A 162 -0.65 19.72 5.09
CA GLU A 162 -0.55 19.03 3.80
C GLU A 162 -1.20 17.63 3.88
N ALA A 163 -0.92 16.87 4.94
CA ALA A 163 -1.54 15.58 5.20
C ALA A 163 -3.06 15.69 5.35
N ARG A 164 -3.55 16.68 6.10
CA ARG A 164 -4.98 16.95 6.27
C ARG A 164 -5.67 17.20 4.92
N HIS A 165 -5.13 18.07 4.08
CA HIS A 165 -5.68 18.34 2.75
C HIS A 165 -5.63 17.12 1.82
N MET A 166 -4.57 16.29 1.91
CA MET A 166 -4.50 15.03 1.16
C MET A 166 -5.60 14.06 1.59
N TRP A 167 -5.81 13.93 2.90
CA TRP A 167 -6.85 13.06 3.47
C TRP A 167 -8.25 13.49 3.03
N GLU A 168 -8.56 14.78 3.12
CA GLU A 168 -9.83 15.34 2.64
C GLU A 168 -10.10 14.97 1.18
N ARG A 169 -9.07 15.10 0.31
CA ARG A 169 -9.21 14.69 -1.09
C ARG A 169 -9.40 13.18 -1.24
N MET A 170 -8.73 12.34 -0.44
CA MET A 170 -8.95 10.89 -0.46
C MET A 170 -10.40 10.54 -0.09
N VAL A 171 -10.98 11.20 0.91
CA VAL A 171 -12.39 11.03 1.29
C VAL A 171 -13.33 11.51 0.18
N GLN A 172 -13.07 12.68 -0.43
CA GLN A 172 -13.85 13.20 -1.56
C GLN A 172 -13.84 12.27 -2.79
N GLU A 173 -12.71 11.61 -3.06
CA GLU A 173 -12.55 10.62 -4.13
C GLU A 173 -13.03 9.21 -3.71
N GLU A 174 -13.86 9.15 -2.66
CA GLU A 174 -14.47 7.91 -2.15
C GLU A 174 -13.45 6.79 -1.85
N ARG A 175 -12.23 7.16 -1.44
CA ARG A 175 -11.27 6.19 -0.94
C ARG A 175 -11.74 5.66 0.42
N ARG A 176 -11.59 4.37 0.64
CA ARG A 176 -11.96 3.74 1.92
C ARG A 176 -10.91 4.09 2.97
N MET A 177 -11.10 5.24 3.60
CA MET A 177 -10.25 5.68 4.71
C MET A 177 -10.83 5.17 6.03
N PRO A 178 -10.00 4.69 6.98
CA PRO A 178 -10.48 4.13 8.25
C PRO A 178 -10.99 5.18 9.24
N TYR A 179 -10.67 6.46 9.03
CA TYR A 179 -11.08 7.57 9.88
C TYR A 179 -11.75 8.67 9.05
N PRO A 180 -12.66 9.44 9.63
CA PRO A 180 -13.40 10.49 8.90
C PRO A 180 -12.50 11.65 8.45
N ASP A 181 -11.45 11.93 9.20
CA ASP A 181 -10.49 13.01 8.95
C ASP A 181 -9.08 12.63 9.42
N PHE A 182 -8.07 13.42 9.04
CA PHE A 182 -6.69 13.15 9.39
C PHE A 182 -6.37 13.39 10.86
N GLN A 183 -7.08 14.32 11.53
CA GLN A 183 -6.91 14.55 12.96
C GLN A 183 -7.28 13.29 13.75
N SER A 184 -8.41 12.68 13.43
CA SER A 184 -8.85 11.42 14.05
C SER A 184 -7.85 10.27 13.81
N ALA A 185 -7.27 10.21 12.61
CA ALA A 185 -6.22 9.25 12.29
C ALA A 185 -4.95 9.50 13.10
N TRP A 186 -4.52 10.76 13.19
CA TRP A 186 -3.37 11.17 13.97
C TRP A 186 -3.50 10.83 15.46
N ASP A 187 -4.63 11.17 16.07
CA ASP A 187 -4.89 10.95 17.50
C ASP A 187 -4.99 9.46 17.84
N SER A 188 -5.42 8.63 16.89
CA SER A 188 -5.59 7.18 17.07
C SER A 188 -4.30 6.40 16.82
N ASP A 189 -3.51 6.79 15.83
CA ASP A 189 -2.30 6.09 15.37
C ASP A 189 -0.99 6.65 15.95
N ALA A 190 -1.05 7.57 16.92
CA ALA A 190 0.14 8.05 17.65
C ALA A 190 0.85 6.92 18.44
N ARG A 191 0.33 5.68 18.40
CA ARG A 191 1.01 4.48 18.93
C ARG A 191 1.68 3.70 17.80
N PRO A 192 2.96 3.32 17.95
CA PRO A 192 3.70 2.61 16.92
C PRO A 192 3.14 1.18 16.74
N GLU A 193 2.23 0.97 15.79
CA GLU A 193 1.95 -0.37 15.27
C GLU A 193 2.95 -0.73 14.16
N VAL A 194 4.23 -0.79 14.51
CA VAL A 194 5.14 -1.71 13.83
C VAL A 194 5.00 -3.03 14.57
N GLU A 195 3.98 -3.80 14.29
CA GLU A 195 3.93 -5.20 14.68
C GLU A 195 4.97 -5.95 13.84
N THR A 196 6.17 -6.04 14.37
CA THR A 196 7.14 -7.04 13.93
C THR A 196 6.75 -8.38 14.54
N ALA A 197 7.11 -9.48 13.88
CA ALA A 197 6.88 -10.85 14.36
C ALA A 197 7.36 -11.12 15.82
N ALA A 198 8.13 -10.22 16.41
CA ALA A 198 8.60 -10.30 17.79
C ALA A 198 7.55 -9.95 18.86
N THR A 199 6.35 -9.46 18.47
CA THR A 199 5.26 -9.17 19.42
C THR A 199 4.26 -10.33 19.56
N LEU A 200 4.59 -11.50 18.98
CA LEU A 200 3.69 -12.67 18.86
C LEU A 200 3.59 -13.54 20.11
N ASP A 201 4.23 -13.21 21.23
CA ASP A 201 4.16 -14.01 22.49
C ASP A 201 3.02 -13.59 23.43
N ARG A 202 1.98 -12.91 22.96
CA ARG A 202 0.76 -12.80 23.76
C ARG A 202 -0.26 -13.83 23.31
N PRO A 203 -0.58 -14.82 24.15
CA PRO A 203 -1.69 -15.73 23.87
C PRO A 203 -2.97 -14.92 23.73
N LEU A 204 -3.75 -15.20 22.67
CA LEU A 204 -5.13 -14.77 22.57
C LEU A 204 -5.85 -15.36 23.78
N ASN A 205 -6.12 -14.55 24.80
CA ASN A 205 -7.06 -14.92 25.85
C ASN A 205 -8.43 -15.07 25.18
N GLU A 206 -8.93 -16.29 25.31
CA GLU A 206 -10.31 -16.67 25.10
C GLU A 206 -11.24 -15.74 25.90
N GLU A 207 -12.16 -15.05 25.20
CA GLU A 207 -13.51 -14.73 25.71
C GLU A 207 -14.51 -14.83 24.55
#